data_be8146d33647695bd5df664f2af00257
#
_entry.id   be8146d33647695bd5df664f2af00257
#
_cell.length_a   1.000
_cell.length_b   1.000
_cell.length_c   1.000
_cell.angle_alpha   90.00
_cell.angle_beta   90.00
_cell.angle_gamma   90.00
#
_symmetry.space_group_name_H-M   'P 1'
#
loop_
_entity.id
_entity.type
_entity.pdbx_description
1 polymer ?
#
loop_
_entity_poly.entity_id
_entity_poly.type
_entity_poly.pdbx_seq_one_letter_code
_entity_poly.pdbx_strand_id
1 'polypeptide(L)'
;MRFTLLDRVLEIDPGKSITAIKTVSLAEEYLGDHFPRFPVLPGVFMLEALTQASAWTIRLGEDFAHSMVVLRTARNVKYGDFVEPGRVLTVNVQVTAQDEKTTTVKATGSVGERTSLTARLVLERYNMADRLAHGAALDARVRAEMRKLWALLHPARGIQRPPVAYVAQAGQGAPGGAVAAARG
;
A
#
# COMPACT_ATOMS: atom_id res chain seq x y z
N MET A 1 -14.02 12.33 -4.01
CA MET A 1 -13.61 10.96 -3.72
C MET A 1 -12.17 10.96 -3.21
N ARG A 2 -11.86 10.27 -2.12
CA ARG A 2 -10.46 10.16 -1.65
C ARG A 2 -9.86 8.90 -2.26
N PHE A 3 -8.77 9.05 -2.98
CA PHE A 3 -8.06 7.92 -3.56
C PHE A 3 -7.06 7.36 -2.54
N THR A 4 -7.57 6.57 -1.60
CA THR A 4 -6.77 5.91 -0.56
C THR A 4 -6.71 4.42 -0.87
N LEU A 5 -5.51 3.91 -1.13
CA LEU A 5 -5.29 2.50 -1.46
C LEU A 5 -4.87 1.64 -0.26
N LEU A 6 -4.46 2.26 0.84
CA LEU A 6 -4.10 1.51 2.04
C LEU A 6 -5.33 1.37 2.94
N ASP A 7 -5.58 0.16 3.41
CA ASP A 7 -6.69 -0.13 4.33
C ASP A 7 -6.24 -0.10 5.80
N ARG A 8 -4.98 -0.47 6.05
CA ARG A 8 -4.41 -0.49 7.40
C ARG A 8 -2.88 -0.45 7.38
N VAL A 9 -2.31 0.23 8.36
CA VAL A 9 -0.90 0.11 8.73
C VAL A 9 -0.78 -0.92 9.85
N LEU A 10 0.08 -1.91 9.64
CA LEU A 10 0.33 -2.99 10.58
C LEU A 10 1.46 -2.64 11.53
N GLU A 11 2.56 -2.13 10.98
CA GLU A 11 3.77 -1.76 11.70
C GLU A 11 4.36 -0.50 11.11
N ILE A 12 4.97 0.33 11.96
CA ILE A 12 5.68 1.52 11.54
C ILE A 12 6.84 1.84 12.48
N ASP A 13 8.00 2.14 11.89
CA ASP A 13 9.11 2.86 12.51
C ASP A 13 9.22 4.21 11.76
N PRO A 14 8.74 5.32 12.37
CA PRO A 14 8.64 6.61 11.72
C PRO A 14 9.96 7.06 11.10
N GLY A 15 9.94 7.47 9.84
CA GLY A 15 11.14 7.88 9.10
C GLY A 15 12.06 6.75 8.63
N LYS A 16 11.75 5.48 8.97
CA LYS A 16 12.60 4.34 8.60
C LYS A 16 11.87 3.27 7.80
N SER A 17 10.74 2.75 8.32
CA SER A 17 10.02 1.66 7.64
C SER A 17 8.54 1.63 7.96
N ILE A 18 7.77 0.97 7.10
CA ILE A 18 6.35 0.71 7.30
C ILE A 18 5.95 -0.61 6.66
N THR A 19 5.04 -1.32 7.33
CA THR A 19 4.27 -2.43 6.78
C THR A 19 2.79 -2.06 6.78
N ALA A 20 2.17 -2.10 5.61
CA ALA A 20 0.75 -1.77 5.42
C ALA A 20 0.07 -2.80 4.53
N ILE A 21 -1.25 -2.77 4.47
CA ILE A 21 -2.04 -3.67 3.61
C ILE A 21 -3.04 -2.91 2.76
N LYS A 22 -3.28 -3.47 1.56
CA LYS A 22 -4.38 -3.19 0.66
C LYS A 22 -5.16 -4.47 0.41
N THR A 23 -6.42 -4.52 0.82
CA THR A 23 -7.33 -5.62 0.50
C THR A 23 -8.04 -5.32 -0.82
N VAL A 24 -8.03 -6.25 -1.75
CA VAL A 24 -8.72 -6.08 -3.03
C VAL A 24 -10.12 -6.68 -2.92
N SER A 25 -11.15 -5.84 -3.07
CA SER A 25 -12.56 -6.26 -3.08
C SER A 25 -13.11 -6.25 -4.50
N LEU A 26 -13.91 -7.24 -4.86
CA LEU A 26 -14.59 -7.25 -6.16
C LEU A 26 -15.56 -6.06 -6.35
N ALA A 27 -15.95 -5.40 -5.26
CA ALA A 27 -16.78 -4.19 -5.29
C ALA A 27 -16.02 -2.92 -5.74
N GLU A 28 -14.71 -2.98 -5.98
CA GLU A 28 -13.94 -1.84 -6.43
C GLU A 28 -14.22 -1.55 -7.93
N GLU A 29 -14.72 -0.34 -8.22
CA GLU A 29 -15.25 0.06 -9.53
C GLU A 29 -14.26 -0.16 -10.67
N TYR A 30 -12.97 0.13 -10.48
CA TYR A 30 -11.95 -0.02 -11.50
C TYR A 30 -11.69 -1.46 -11.96
N LEU A 31 -12.13 -2.47 -11.19
CA LEU A 31 -12.00 -3.87 -11.57
C LEU A 31 -12.97 -4.28 -12.70
N GLY A 32 -14.07 -3.54 -12.87
CA GLY A 32 -14.98 -3.72 -13.99
C GLY A 32 -14.31 -3.51 -15.35
N ASP A 33 -13.32 -2.62 -15.41
CA ASP A 33 -12.59 -2.28 -16.63
C ASP A 33 -11.23 -3.01 -16.72
N HIS A 34 -10.68 -3.46 -15.59
CA HIS A 34 -9.31 -4.00 -15.54
C HIS A 34 -9.20 -5.40 -14.90
N PHE A 35 -9.52 -6.48 -15.56
CA PHE A 35 -10.15 -6.69 -16.87
C PHE A 35 -11.52 -7.37 -16.67
N PRO A 36 -12.55 -7.18 -17.52
CA PRO A 36 -13.91 -7.69 -17.27
C PRO A 36 -14.00 -9.21 -17.01
N ARG A 37 -13.14 -10.00 -17.63
CA ARG A 37 -13.10 -11.47 -17.46
C ARG A 37 -12.02 -11.98 -16.54
N PHE A 38 -11.11 -11.11 -16.13
CA PHE A 38 -9.99 -11.41 -15.24
C PHE A 38 -9.67 -10.16 -14.40
N PRO A 39 -10.53 -9.85 -13.41
CA PRO A 39 -10.35 -8.66 -12.60
C PRO A 39 -9.08 -8.77 -11.74
N VAL A 40 -8.20 -7.81 -11.88
CA VAL A 40 -6.95 -7.71 -11.11
C VAL A 40 -6.65 -6.28 -10.74
N LEU A 41 -6.01 -6.09 -9.61
CA LEU A 41 -5.52 -4.76 -9.18
C LEU A 41 -4.56 -4.20 -10.23
N PRO A 42 -4.84 -3.02 -10.82
CA PRO A 42 -3.94 -2.41 -11.79
C PRO A 42 -2.53 -2.25 -11.23
N GLY A 43 -1.51 -2.56 -12.03
CA GLY A 43 -0.12 -2.44 -11.62
C GLY A 43 0.24 -1.04 -11.15
N VAL A 44 -0.32 0.00 -11.78
CA VAL A 44 -0.15 1.40 -11.37
C VAL A 44 -0.75 1.69 -9.99
N PHE A 45 -1.82 0.99 -9.59
CA PHE A 45 -2.40 1.12 -8.26
C PHE A 45 -1.57 0.38 -7.20
N MET A 46 -0.93 -0.73 -7.56
CA MET A 46 0.08 -1.34 -6.68
C MET A 46 1.24 -0.37 -6.42
N LEU A 47 1.74 0.31 -7.48
CA LEU A 47 2.80 1.31 -7.34
C LEU A 47 2.36 2.50 -6.49
N GLU A 48 1.12 2.96 -6.66
CA GLU A 48 0.54 4.02 -5.82
C GLU A 48 0.41 3.59 -4.36
N ALA A 49 0.02 2.34 -4.08
CA ALA A 49 0.00 1.82 -2.71
C ALA A 49 1.39 1.86 -2.06
N LEU A 50 2.46 1.49 -2.80
CA LEU A 50 3.83 1.66 -2.33
C LEU A 50 4.18 3.13 -2.07
N THR A 51 3.73 4.03 -2.95
CA THR A 51 3.95 5.48 -2.82
C THR A 51 3.25 6.04 -1.58
N GLN A 52 1.99 5.67 -1.34
CA GLN A 52 1.23 6.11 -0.18
C GLN A 52 1.86 5.61 1.13
N ALA A 53 2.27 4.33 1.19
CA ALA A 53 2.96 3.79 2.36
C ALA A 53 4.28 4.54 2.62
N SER A 54 5.06 4.81 1.56
CA SER A 54 6.29 5.59 1.66
C SER A 54 6.03 7.00 2.20
N ALA A 55 4.98 7.66 1.70
CA ALA A 55 4.61 9.00 2.17
C ALA A 55 4.19 9.00 3.66
N TRP A 56 3.55 7.95 4.15
CA TRP A 56 3.22 7.81 5.58
C TRP A 56 4.47 7.70 6.45
N THR A 57 5.44 6.88 6.05
CA THR A 57 6.71 6.74 6.77
C THR A 57 7.40 8.10 6.93
N ILE A 58 7.45 8.87 5.85
CA ILE A 58 8.07 10.20 5.82
C ILE A 58 7.30 11.18 6.70
N ARG A 59 5.96 11.30 6.51
CA ARG A 59 5.12 12.23 7.27
C ARG A 59 5.24 12.03 8.78
N LEU A 60 5.28 10.79 9.21
CA LEU A 60 5.39 10.47 10.64
C LEU A 60 6.80 10.68 11.18
N GLY A 61 7.83 10.43 10.38
CA GLY A 61 9.20 10.71 10.75
C GLY A 61 9.49 12.20 10.95
N GLU A 62 8.73 13.07 10.29
CA GLU A 62 8.86 14.53 10.32
C GLU A 62 7.72 15.24 11.09
N ASP A 63 6.91 14.49 11.83
CA ASP A 63 5.70 15.00 12.49
C ASP A 63 4.83 15.90 11.59
N PHE A 64 4.65 15.50 10.33
CA PHE A 64 3.86 16.25 9.33
C PHE A 64 4.41 17.67 9.04
N ALA A 65 5.73 17.87 9.11
CA ALA A 65 6.35 19.17 8.81
C ALA A 65 6.01 19.65 7.39
N HIS A 66 5.94 18.72 6.42
CA HIS A 66 5.58 19.01 5.04
C HIS A 66 4.14 18.58 4.73
N SER A 67 3.37 19.46 4.07
CA SER A 67 2.01 19.16 3.64
C SER A 67 2.00 18.21 2.44
N MET A 68 2.95 18.38 1.53
CA MET A 68 3.07 17.62 0.30
C MET A 68 4.25 16.65 0.39
N VAL A 69 3.94 15.37 0.16
CA VAL A 69 4.91 14.29 -0.02
C VAL A 69 4.44 13.53 -1.25
N VAL A 70 5.14 13.70 -2.37
CA VAL A 70 4.71 13.23 -3.68
C VAL A 70 5.78 12.40 -4.37
N LEU A 71 5.37 11.47 -5.19
CA LEU A 71 6.28 10.68 -6.01
C LEU A 71 6.96 11.59 -7.05
N ARG A 72 8.29 11.67 -7.00
CA ARG A 72 9.11 12.35 -7.99
C ARG A 72 9.64 11.39 -9.06
N THR A 73 10.08 10.20 -8.64
CA THR A 73 10.67 9.22 -9.55
C THR A 73 10.40 7.81 -9.05
N ALA A 74 10.02 6.92 -9.97
CA ALA A 74 9.99 5.47 -9.75
C ALA A 74 11.07 4.82 -10.62
N ARG A 75 11.91 3.95 -10.01
CA ARG A 75 13.00 3.25 -10.69
C ARG A 75 12.94 1.76 -10.36
N ASN A 76 13.45 0.93 -11.26
CA ASN A 76 13.53 -0.52 -11.07
C ASN A 76 12.18 -1.14 -10.69
N VAL A 77 11.10 -0.62 -11.29
CA VAL A 77 9.75 -1.15 -11.09
C VAL A 77 9.66 -2.50 -11.80
N LYS A 78 9.41 -3.56 -11.03
CA LYS A 78 9.25 -4.91 -11.55
C LYS A 78 7.94 -5.49 -11.04
N TYR A 79 7.03 -5.79 -11.96
CA TYR A 79 5.78 -6.50 -11.68
C TYR A 79 6.05 -8.00 -11.80
N GLY A 80 5.70 -8.76 -10.77
CA GLY A 80 5.95 -10.20 -10.68
C GLY A 80 4.69 -11.05 -10.73
N ASP A 81 3.60 -10.59 -10.08
CA ASP A 81 2.38 -11.38 -9.99
C ASP A 81 1.14 -10.47 -9.94
N PHE A 82 -0.01 -11.00 -10.33
CA PHE A 82 -1.30 -10.33 -10.24
C PHE A 82 -1.87 -10.38 -8.82
N VAL A 83 -2.69 -9.38 -8.49
CA VAL A 83 -3.44 -9.34 -7.24
C VAL A 83 -4.92 -9.34 -7.56
N GLU A 84 -5.56 -10.48 -7.33
CA GLU A 84 -6.96 -10.73 -7.62
C GLU A 84 -7.87 -10.27 -6.47
N PRO A 85 -9.18 -10.06 -6.71
CA PRO A 85 -10.17 -9.88 -5.65
C PRO A 85 -10.10 -10.97 -4.59
N GLY A 86 -10.31 -10.60 -3.33
CA GLY A 86 -10.18 -11.49 -2.18
C GLY A 86 -8.75 -11.67 -1.68
N ARG A 87 -7.75 -11.10 -2.36
CA ARG A 87 -6.35 -11.12 -1.90
C ARG A 87 -5.99 -9.85 -1.14
N VAL A 88 -4.96 -9.98 -0.32
CA VAL A 88 -4.37 -8.88 0.44
C VAL A 88 -2.95 -8.63 -0.07
N LEU A 89 -2.74 -7.44 -0.62
CA LEU A 89 -1.41 -6.95 -0.96
C LEU A 89 -0.76 -6.38 0.31
N THR A 90 0.29 -7.04 0.78
CA THR A 90 1.13 -6.52 1.86
C THR A 90 2.22 -5.63 1.26
N VAL A 91 2.28 -4.41 1.74
CA VAL A 91 3.23 -3.38 1.31
C VAL A 91 4.30 -3.19 2.37
N ASN A 92 5.56 -3.36 2.00
CA ASN A 92 6.72 -3.10 2.86
C ASN A 92 7.58 -2.01 2.25
N VAL A 93 7.92 -1.01 3.05
CA VAL A 93 8.77 0.11 2.64
C VAL A 93 9.91 0.28 3.63
N GLN A 94 11.10 0.55 3.10
CA GLN A 94 12.29 0.89 3.86
C GLN A 94 12.95 2.14 3.29
N VAL A 95 13.17 3.14 4.13
CA VAL A 95 13.93 4.33 3.77
C VAL A 95 15.40 3.94 3.61
N THR A 96 16.01 4.32 2.50
CA THR A 96 17.41 4.01 2.17
C THR A 96 18.30 5.24 2.14
N ALA A 97 17.74 6.41 1.85
CA ALA A 97 18.43 7.69 1.89
C ALA A 97 17.43 8.83 2.05
N GLN A 98 17.88 9.92 2.66
CA GLN A 98 17.08 11.13 2.84
C GLN A 98 18.00 12.34 2.75
N ASP A 99 17.57 13.36 2.02
CA ASP A 99 18.16 14.69 1.99
C ASP A 99 17.14 15.77 2.41
N GLU A 100 17.44 17.05 2.24
CA GLU A 100 16.55 18.15 2.67
C GLU A 100 15.19 18.14 1.95
N LYS A 101 15.13 17.68 0.68
CA LYS A 101 13.94 17.77 -0.18
C LYS A 101 13.37 16.42 -0.55
N THR A 102 14.21 15.38 -0.57
CA THR A 102 13.79 14.07 -1.09
C THR A 102 14.07 12.94 -0.11
N THR A 103 13.29 11.88 -0.25
CA THR A 103 13.51 10.61 0.45
C THR A 103 13.49 9.48 -0.56
N THR A 104 14.53 8.65 -0.56
CA THR A 104 14.60 7.43 -1.37
C THR A 104 14.22 6.23 -0.53
N VAL A 105 13.35 5.40 -1.09
CA VAL A 105 12.90 4.18 -0.44
C VAL A 105 13.06 2.97 -1.34
N LYS A 106 13.25 1.80 -0.75
CA LYS A 106 13.01 0.49 -1.36
C LYS A 106 11.65 0.02 -0.91
N ALA A 107 10.79 -0.36 -1.86
CA ALA A 107 9.43 -0.77 -1.58
C ALA A 107 9.09 -2.08 -2.29
N THR A 108 8.31 -2.94 -1.61
CA THR A 108 7.86 -4.23 -2.13
C THR A 108 6.38 -4.42 -1.81
N GLY A 109 5.65 -5.02 -2.73
CA GLY A 109 4.30 -5.51 -2.53
C GLY A 109 4.26 -7.03 -2.73
N SER A 110 3.60 -7.76 -1.84
CA SER A 110 3.49 -9.21 -1.90
C SER A 110 2.09 -9.71 -1.53
N VAL A 111 1.73 -10.87 -2.06
CA VAL A 111 0.54 -11.63 -1.67
C VAL A 111 1.01 -12.96 -1.08
N GLY A 112 0.86 -13.11 0.23
CA GLY A 112 1.51 -14.19 0.97
C GLY A 112 3.04 -14.12 0.77
N GLU A 113 3.65 -15.21 0.33
CA GLU A 113 5.10 -15.29 0.09
C GLU A 113 5.52 -14.80 -1.31
N ARG A 114 4.57 -14.58 -2.22
CA ARG A 114 4.86 -14.19 -3.61
C ARG A 114 4.98 -12.68 -3.75
N THR A 115 6.09 -12.23 -4.33
CA THR A 115 6.31 -10.81 -4.62
C THR A 115 5.54 -10.41 -5.88
N SER A 116 4.58 -9.48 -5.73
CA SER A 116 3.80 -8.93 -6.84
C SER A 116 4.42 -7.68 -7.45
N LEU A 117 5.16 -6.90 -6.66
CA LEU A 117 5.79 -5.66 -7.12
C LEU A 117 7.04 -5.35 -6.31
N THR A 118 8.09 -4.86 -6.98
CA THR A 118 9.23 -4.21 -6.33
C THR A 118 9.51 -2.87 -7.02
N ALA A 119 9.94 -1.88 -6.25
CA ALA A 119 10.32 -0.57 -6.79
C ALA A 119 11.33 0.14 -5.88
N ARG A 120 12.10 1.06 -6.48
CA ARG A 120 12.81 2.12 -5.77
C ARG A 120 12.12 3.43 -6.08
N LEU A 121 11.63 4.11 -5.04
CA LEU A 121 10.89 5.35 -5.18
C LEU A 121 11.69 6.50 -4.59
N VAL A 122 11.59 7.67 -5.24
CA VAL A 122 12.08 8.94 -4.71
C VAL A 122 10.88 9.84 -4.52
N LEU A 123 10.61 10.24 -3.29
CA LEU A 123 9.52 11.15 -2.93
C LEU A 123 10.09 12.53 -2.62
N GLU A 124 9.42 13.56 -3.11
CA GLU A 124 9.72 14.96 -2.83
C GLU A 124 8.80 15.49 -1.74
N ARG A 125 9.36 16.34 -0.86
CA ARG A 125 8.67 16.99 0.26
C ARG A 125 8.70 18.50 0.09
N TYR A 126 7.57 19.17 0.26
CA TYR A 126 7.48 20.62 0.23
C TYR A 126 6.18 21.11 0.90
N ASN A 127 6.10 22.39 1.14
CA ASN A 127 4.87 23.07 1.53
C ASN A 127 4.32 23.89 0.36
N MET A 128 2.99 24.00 0.27
CA MET A 128 2.35 24.83 -0.75
C MET A 128 2.68 26.32 -0.54
N ALA A 129 2.95 26.73 0.70
CA ALA A 129 3.41 28.09 1.03
C ALA A 129 4.72 28.45 0.31
N ASP A 130 5.58 27.46 0.01
CA ASP A 130 6.83 27.68 -0.72
C ASP A 130 6.61 28.00 -2.21
N ARG A 131 5.40 27.77 -2.72
CA ARG A 131 5.06 27.86 -4.14
C ARG A 131 3.90 28.82 -4.44
N LEU A 132 3.03 29.10 -3.46
CA LEU A 132 1.79 29.86 -3.63
C LEU A 132 1.61 30.90 -2.52
N ALA A 133 1.22 32.12 -2.86
CA ALA A 133 1.01 33.22 -1.92
C ALA A 133 -0.01 32.89 -0.80
N HIS A 134 -0.98 32.01 -1.03
CA HIS A 134 -1.99 31.59 -0.05
C HIS A 134 -1.80 30.11 0.39
N GLY A 135 -0.62 29.56 0.17
CA GLY A 135 -0.29 28.15 0.42
C GLY A 135 -0.40 27.72 1.89
N ALA A 136 -0.12 28.61 2.84
CA ALA A 136 -0.11 28.28 4.26
C ALA A 136 -1.44 27.74 4.80
N ALA A 137 -2.57 28.33 4.38
CA ALA A 137 -3.90 27.83 4.76
C ALA A 137 -4.19 26.45 4.18
N LEU A 138 -3.75 26.21 2.94
CA LEU A 138 -3.85 24.90 2.28
C LEU A 138 -2.99 23.86 3.01
N ASP A 139 -1.76 24.22 3.38
CA ASP A 139 -0.87 23.35 4.14
C ASP A 139 -1.47 22.92 5.47
N ALA A 140 -2.03 23.88 6.22
CA ALA A 140 -2.70 23.58 7.49
C ALA A 140 -3.87 22.60 7.29
N ARG A 141 -4.68 22.81 6.26
CA ARG A 141 -5.81 21.93 5.92
C ARG A 141 -5.33 20.53 5.53
N VAL A 142 -4.35 20.42 4.64
CA VAL A 142 -3.80 19.13 4.19
C VAL A 142 -3.23 18.36 5.37
N ARG A 143 -2.42 19.00 6.22
CA ARG A 143 -1.87 18.34 7.43
C ARG A 143 -2.97 17.86 8.37
N ALA A 144 -4.00 18.65 8.60
CA ALA A 144 -5.14 18.26 9.44
C ALA A 144 -5.87 17.03 8.87
N GLU A 145 -6.13 17.02 7.56
CA GLU A 145 -6.77 15.88 6.89
C GLU A 145 -5.90 14.62 6.91
N MET A 146 -4.59 14.75 6.74
CA MET A 146 -3.67 13.61 6.83
C MET A 146 -3.64 13.03 8.25
N ARG A 147 -3.64 13.85 9.29
CA ARG A 147 -3.71 13.36 10.68
C ARG A 147 -5.02 12.61 10.96
N LYS A 148 -6.16 13.07 10.43
CA LYS A 148 -7.43 12.35 10.52
C LYS A 148 -7.38 11.00 9.80
N LEU A 149 -6.82 10.96 8.59
CA LEU A 149 -6.68 9.73 7.83
C LEU A 149 -5.74 8.74 8.53
N TRP A 150 -4.64 9.23 9.11
CA TRP A 150 -3.73 8.41 9.91
C TRP A 150 -4.44 7.69 11.06
N ALA A 151 -5.30 8.38 11.79
CA ALA A 151 -6.07 7.77 12.88
C ALA A 151 -6.98 6.62 12.43
N LEU A 152 -7.43 6.63 11.16
CA LEU A 152 -8.20 5.53 10.57
C LEU A 152 -7.30 4.37 10.13
N LEU A 153 -6.16 4.67 9.52
CA LEU A 153 -5.22 3.65 9.01
C LEU A 153 -4.47 2.92 10.13
N HIS A 154 -4.22 3.60 11.23
CA HIS A 154 -3.49 3.08 12.39
C HIS A 154 -4.27 3.37 13.68
N PRO A 155 -5.41 2.71 13.92
CA PRO A 155 -6.17 2.92 15.14
C PRO A 155 -5.35 2.53 16.36
N ALA A 156 -5.34 3.38 17.39
CA ALA A 156 -4.68 3.12 18.66
C ALA A 156 -5.11 1.74 19.19
N ARG A 157 -4.16 0.97 19.75
CA ARG A 157 -4.35 -0.39 20.23
C ARG A 157 -5.58 -0.50 21.16
N GLY A 158 -6.70 -0.99 20.65
CA GLY A 158 -7.93 -1.22 21.39
C GLY A 158 -8.85 -2.22 20.70
N ILE A 159 -8.67 -2.44 19.41
CA ILE A 159 -9.37 -3.50 18.69
C ILE A 159 -8.45 -4.72 18.68
N GLN A 160 -8.81 -5.74 19.48
CA GLN A 160 -8.14 -7.04 19.45
C GLN A 160 -8.09 -7.53 18.01
N ARG A 161 -6.86 -7.71 17.50
CA ARG A 161 -6.64 -8.32 16.19
C ARG A 161 -7.15 -9.75 16.25
N PRO A 162 -8.07 -10.20 15.38
CA PRO A 162 -8.24 -11.63 15.21
C PRO A 162 -6.89 -12.23 14.78
N PRO A 163 -6.53 -13.40 15.29
CA PRO A 163 -5.26 -14.03 14.91
C PRO A 163 -5.23 -14.23 13.39
N VAL A 164 -4.10 -13.94 12.78
CA VAL A 164 -3.83 -14.04 11.33
C VAL A 164 -3.92 -15.49 10.79
N ALA A 165 -4.32 -16.44 11.62
CA ALA A 165 -4.41 -17.87 11.33
C ALA A 165 -5.44 -18.26 10.23
N TYR A 166 -6.29 -17.35 9.78
CA TYR A 166 -7.34 -17.69 8.80
C TYR A 166 -6.83 -17.82 7.34
N VAL A 167 -5.63 -17.37 7.02
CA VAL A 167 -5.11 -17.37 5.63
C VAL A 167 -4.31 -18.65 5.30
N ALA A 168 -3.89 -19.44 6.31
CA ALA A 168 -2.97 -20.56 6.09
C ALA A 168 -3.66 -21.91 5.73
N GLN A 169 -4.98 -22.03 5.82
CA GLN A 169 -5.66 -23.33 5.63
C GLN A 169 -6.34 -23.56 4.27
N ALA A 170 -6.33 -22.62 3.35
CA ALA A 170 -6.96 -22.78 2.03
C ALA A 170 -6.08 -23.43 0.96
N GLY A 171 -4.95 -24.01 1.33
CA GLY A 171 -3.95 -24.53 0.37
C GLY A 171 -3.57 -26.00 0.50
N GLN A 172 -4.21 -26.80 1.37
CA GLN A 172 -3.90 -28.24 1.39
C GLN A 172 -4.97 -29.01 0.61
N GLY A 173 -4.51 -29.63 -0.50
CA GLY A 173 -5.27 -30.28 -1.52
C GLY A 173 -6.19 -31.40 -1.03
N ALA A 174 -7.29 -31.53 -1.71
CA ALA A 174 -8.11 -32.75 -1.68
C ALA A 174 -7.31 -33.96 -2.22
N PRO A 175 -7.36 -35.12 -1.56
CA PRO A 175 -6.73 -36.31 -2.09
C PRO A 175 -7.47 -36.80 -3.35
N GLY A 176 -6.72 -37.09 -4.40
CA GLY A 176 -7.22 -37.63 -5.64
C GLY A 176 -8.06 -38.89 -5.43
N GLY A 177 -9.35 -38.82 -5.76
CA GLY A 177 -10.21 -39.96 -5.87
C GLY A 177 -9.85 -40.77 -7.12
N ALA A 178 -9.36 -41.97 -6.94
CA ALA A 178 -9.15 -42.94 -8.01
C ALA A 178 -10.50 -43.30 -8.64
N VAL A 179 -10.65 -43.05 -9.93
CA VAL A 179 -11.78 -43.57 -10.74
C VAL A 179 -11.45 -45.04 -11.07
N ALA A 180 -12.13 -45.96 -10.39
CA ALA A 180 -12.10 -47.35 -10.74
C ALA A 180 -12.89 -47.57 -12.04
N ALA A 181 -12.19 -48.06 -13.04
CA ALA A 181 -12.82 -48.54 -14.29
C ALA A 181 -13.64 -49.82 -14.00
N ALA A 182 -14.95 -49.77 -14.14
CA ALA A 182 -15.81 -50.94 -14.25
C ALA A 182 -15.95 -51.31 -15.72
N ARG A 183 -15.45 -52.49 -16.10
CA ARG A 183 -15.80 -53.17 -17.31
C ARG A 183 -17.09 -53.97 -17.04
N GLY A 184 -18.02 -53.89 -17.96
CA GLY A 184 -19.22 -54.68 -18.03
C GLY A 184 -20.08 -54.16 -19.19
#